data_994f5cff2b8fd430746250b2ca88ee5c
#
_entry.id   994f5cff2b8fd430746250b2ca88ee5c
#
_cell.length_a   1.000
_cell.length_b   1.000
_cell.length_c   1.000
_cell.angle_alpha   90.00
_cell.angle_beta   90.00
_cell.angle_gamma   90.00
#
_symmetry.space_group_name_H-M   'P 1'
#
loop_
_entity.id
_entity.type
_entity.pdbx_description
1 polymer ?
#
loop_
_entity_poly.entity_id
_entity_poly.type
_entity_poly.pdbx_seq_one_letter_code
_entity_poly.pdbx_strand_id
1 'polypeptide(L)'
;MSLDESVGILVETLKASGQFDNTLIVFTSDHGDLCGEHGRLNKGVPYEGSARIPFLLHCPGKVPAGTIVDEALSCVDFLPTTLSLMEVKTVGKEQGRDASALFRGKGKNWNDVAFIRSTSTGKPWLCAVTDDHKLVFSAMDEPWLLDLSEDPDEMDNCYEIPKYSKVVLRLTKALESYCRKYEDPYGEVPEIKAAIKQALGKK
;
A
#
# COMPACT_ATOMS: atom_id res chain seq x y z
N MET A 1 26.81 -7.03 13.33
CA MET A 1 26.07 -5.80 13.57
C MET A 1 24.64 -6.05 13.12
N SER A 2 23.67 -5.86 13.99
CA SER A 2 22.25 -6.01 13.64
C SER A 2 21.74 -4.78 12.87
N LEU A 3 20.58 -4.89 12.24
CA LEU A 3 19.94 -3.75 11.57
C LEU A 3 19.67 -2.62 12.57
N ASP A 4 19.18 -2.96 13.75
CA ASP A 4 18.89 -2.01 14.84
C ASP A 4 20.14 -1.25 15.30
N GLU A 5 21.26 -1.93 15.49
CA GLU A 5 22.55 -1.28 15.80
C GLU A 5 22.97 -0.30 14.70
N SER A 6 22.77 -0.64 13.43
CA SER A 6 23.09 0.25 12.30
C SER A 6 22.26 1.52 12.31
N VAL A 7 20.95 1.40 12.55
CA VAL A 7 20.06 2.56 12.70
C VAL A 7 20.46 3.39 13.91
N GLY A 8 20.80 2.74 15.04
CA GLY A 8 21.28 3.42 16.25
C GLY A 8 22.53 4.27 15.97
N ILE A 9 23.52 3.73 15.26
CA ILE A 9 24.76 4.45 14.91
C ILE A 9 24.44 5.68 14.04
N LEU A 10 23.54 5.56 13.06
CA LEU A 10 23.13 6.69 12.22
C LEU A 10 22.47 7.80 13.06
N VAL A 11 21.53 7.44 13.93
CA VAL A 11 20.84 8.39 14.80
C VAL A 11 21.81 9.11 15.72
N GLU A 12 22.71 8.38 16.40
CA GLU A 12 23.70 8.99 17.30
C GLU A 12 24.71 9.88 16.55
N THR A 13 25.08 9.50 15.32
CA THR A 13 25.95 10.33 14.48
C THR A 13 25.26 11.64 14.09
N LEU A 14 23.98 11.60 13.71
CA LEU A 14 23.20 12.79 13.41
C LEU A 14 23.04 13.70 14.63
N LYS A 15 22.80 13.15 15.82
CA LYS A 15 22.75 13.90 17.07
C LYS A 15 24.09 14.56 17.39
N ALA A 16 25.19 13.80 17.32
CA ALA A 16 26.54 14.30 17.60
C ALA A 16 26.97 15.42 16.65
N SER A 17 26.52 15.38 15.39
CA SER A 17 26.80 16.41 14.39
C SER A 17 25.84 17.60 14.43
N GLY A 18 24.81 17.59 15.32
CA GLY A 18 23.79 18.63 15.41
C GLY A 18 22.82 18.67 14.22
N GLN A 19 22.76 17.61 13.41
CA GLN A 19 21.91 17.54 12.22
C GLN A 19 20.59 16.80 12.44
N PHE A 20 20.42 16.12 13.57
CA PHE A 20 19.27 15.26 13.85
C PHE A 20 17.93 15.98 13.67
N ASP A 21 17.80 17.20 14.20
CA ASP A 21 16.55 17.97 14.13
C ASP A 21 16.26 18.57 12.73
N ASN A 22 17.24 18.54 11.83
CA ASN A 22 17.07 19.00 10.44
C ASN A 22 17.20 17.88 9.43
N THR A 23 16.98 16.65 9.85
CA THR A 23 17.06 15.47 8.98
C THR A 23 15.72 14.73 8.97
N LEU A 24 15.18 14.51 7.77
CA LEU A 24 14.10 13.55 7.55
C LEU A 24 14.71 12.14 7.54
N ILE A 25 14.32 11.30 8.48
CA ILE A 25 14.74 9.90 8.53
C ILE A 25 13.53 9.04 8.16
N VAL A 26 13.69 8.13 7.20
CA VAL A 26 12.68 7.13 6.85
C VAL A 26 13.30 5.75 6.95
N PHE A 27 12.61 4.85 7.65
CA PHE A 27 12.92 3.44 7.70
C PHE A 27 11.80 2.67 7.01
N THR A 28 12.12 1.92 5.97
CA THR A 28 11.15 1.15 5.17
C THR A 28 11.83 -0.04 4.51
N SER A 29 11.07 -0.86 3.80
CA SER A 29 11.53 -1.98 2.97
C SER A 29 10.96 -1.84 1.55
N ASP A 30 11.52 -2.57 0.60
CA ASP A 30 11.03 -2.67 -0.78
C ASP A 30 9.83 -3.63 -0.89
N HIS A 31 9.82 -4.73 -0.13
CA HIS A 31 8.76 -5.72 0.00
C HIS A 31 8.91 -6.47 1.32
N GLY A 32 7.89 -7.25 1.68
CA GLY A 32 7.95 -8.22 2.75
C GLY A 32 8.48 -9.59 2.30
N ASP A 33 8.41 -10.57 3.20
CA ASP A 33 8.68 -11.98 2.93
C ASP A 33 7.72 -12.84 3.77
N LEU A 34 7.09 -13.82 3.17
CA LEU A 34 6.09 -14.65 3.84
C LEU A 34 6.68 -15.56 4.92
N CYS A 35 7.97 -15.92 4.82
CA CYS A 35 8.67 -16.72 5.82
C CYS A 35 7.93 -18.00 6.30
N GLY A 36 7.07 -18.56 5.46
CA GLY A 36 6.25 -19.75 5.77
C GLY A 36 4.76 -19.47 5.91
N GLU A 37 4.32 -18.22 5.99
CA GLU A 37 2.90 -17.84 5.99
C GLU A 37 2.20 -18.36 4.74
N HIS A 38 0.93 -18.80 4.88
CA HIS A 38 0.15 -19.45 3.82
C HIS A 38 0.86 -20.63 3.14
N GLY A 39 1.81 -21.30 3.86
CA GLY A 39 2.64 -22.39 3.32
C GLY A 39 3.59 -21.94 2.20
N ARG A 40 3.92 -20.66 2.12
CA ARG A 40 4.74 -20.06 1.07
C ARG A 40 6.02 -19.47 1.62
N LEU A 41 7.02 -19.39 0.76
CA LEU A 41 8.26 -18.65 0.97
C LEU A 41 8.34 -17.49 -0.01
N ASN A 42 9.17 -16.50 0.33
CA ASN A 42 9.42 -15.30 -0.49
C ASN A 42 8.22 -14.34 -0.56
N LYS A 43 8.01 -13.75 -1.73
CA LYS A 43 7.08 -12.64 -2.00
C LYS A 43 6.42 -12.80 -3.37
N GLY A 44 5.73 -11.75 -3.83
CA GLY A 44 5.13 -11.68 -5.17
C GLY A 44 3.65 -12.09 -5.18
N VAL A 45 3.03 -12.14 -4.02
CA VAL A 45 1.60 -12.40 -3.78
C VAL A 45 0.97 -11.25 -3.01
N PRO A 46 -0.36 -11.08 -3.02
CA PRO A 46 -1.00 -9.93 -2.40
C PRO A 46 -1.14 -9.99 -0.87
N TYR A 47 -0.76 -11.08 -0.21
CA TYR A 47 -0.82 -11.22 1.25
C TYR A 47 0.03 -10.18 1.98
N GLU A 48 -0.40 -9.79 3.19
CA GLU A 48 0.26 -8.77 4.01
C GLU A 48 1.75 -9.09 4.25
N GLY A 49 2.09 -10.33 4.56
CA GLY A 49 3.50 -10.75 4.75
C GLY A 49 4.41 -10.43 3.55
N SER A 50 3.85 -10.34 2.33
CA SER A 50 4.57 -9.96 1.12
C SER A 50 4.41 -8.49 0.73
N ALA A 51 3.20 -7.92 0.89
CA ALA A 51 2.82 -6.63 0.32
C ALA A 51 2.91 -5.47 1.32
N ARG A 52 2.67 -5.73 2.60
CA ARG A 52 2.78 -4.72 3.66
C ARG A 52 4.22 -4.59 4.11
N ILE A 53 4.72 -3.36 4.08
CA ILE A 53 6.08 -3.02 4.51
C ILE A 53 6.05 -2.05 5.68
N PRO A 54 7.05 -2.07 6.57
CA PRO A 54 7.19 -1.05 7.59
C PRO A 54 7.43 0.32 6.94
N PHE A 55 6.83 1.35 7.51
CA PHE A 55 7.10 2.73 7.13
C PHE A 55 7.15 3.60 8.39
N LEU A 56 8.36 3.86 8.88
CA LEU A 56 8.59 4.74 10.02
C LEU A 56 9.23 6.04 9.54
N LEU A 57 8.69 7.14 10.00
CA LEU A 57 9.13 8.47 9.57
C LEU A 57 9.43 9.36 10.77
N HIS A 58 10.62 9.96 10.78
CA HIS A 58 11.03 10.97 11.74
C HIS A 58 11.28 12.28 11.00
N CYS A 59 10.51 13.32 11.33
CA CYS A 59 10.64 14.65 10.75
C CYS A 59 10.30 15.70 11.81
N PRO A 60 11.27 16.11 12.65
CA PRO A 60 11.04 17.03 13.75
C PRO A 60 10.43 18.35 13.31
N GLY A 61 9.50 18.87 14.10
CA GLY A 61 8.80 20.11 13.82
C GLY A 61 7.74 20.04 12.72
N LYS A 62 7.69 18.95 11.94
CA LYS A 62 6.74 18.78 10.82
C LYS A 62 5.77 17.61 11.03
N VAL A 63 6.23 16.55 11.67
CA VAL A 63 5.42 15.37 12.00
C VAL A 63 5.42 15.20 13.53
N PRO A 64 4.24 15.21 14.18
CA PRO A 64 4.15 14.99 15.61
C PRO A 64 4.65 13.58 15.99
N ALA A 65 5.38 13.48 17.09
CA ALA A 65 5.83 12.19 17.61
C ALA A 65 4.63 11.31 18.00
N GLY A 66 4.71 10.01 17.74
CA GLY A 66 3.65 9.05 18.07
C GLY A 66 2.44 9.11 17.13
N THR A 67 2.53 9.84 16.01
CA THR A 67 1.49 9.79 14.97
C THR A 67 1.44 8.38 14.37
N ILE A 68 0.22 7.81 14.32
CA ILE A 68 -0.08 6.57 13.61
C ILE A 68 -0.94 6.95 12.41
N VAL A 69 -0.64 6.35 11.26
CA VAL A 69 -1.38 6.51 10.01
C VAL A 69 -1.82 5.10 9.60
N ASP A 70 -3.12 4.84 9.70
CA ASP A 70 -3.71 3.53 9.41
C ASP A 70 -4.10 3.42 7.93
N GLU A 71 -4.34 4.56 7.26
CA GLU A 71 -4.75 4.62 5.87
C GLU A 71 -3.70 3.99 4.93
N ALA A 72 -4.21 3.30 3.92
CA ALA A 72 -3.37 2.62 2.93
C ALA A 72 -2.56 3.60 2.08
N LEU A 73 -1.26 3.39 2.07
CA LEU A 73 -0.27 4.11 1.28
C LEU A 73 0.41 3.16 0.29
N SER A 74 0.91 3.69 -0.80
CA SER A 74 1.69 2.94 -1.79
C SER A 74 3.12 3.46 -1.87
N CYS A 75 4.05 2.62 -2.30
CA CYS A 75 5.45 3.03 -2.55
C CYS A 75 5.56 4.24 -3.49
N VAL A 76 4.61 4.43 -4.41
CA VAL A 76 4.58 5.60 -5.30
C VAL A 76 4.27 6.90 -4.56
N ASP A 77 3.62 6.83 -3.40
CA ASP A 77 3.31 7.99 -2.55
C ASP A 77 4.54 8.48 -1.76
N PHE A 78 5.62 7.69 -1.70
CA PHE A 78 6.84 8.00 -0.96
C PHE A 78 7.48 9.31 -1.45
N LEU A 79 7.75 9.42 -2.75
CA LEU A 79 8.45 10.57 -3.31
C LEU A 79 7.70 11.90 -3.09
N PRO A 80 6.42 12.06 -3.51
CA PRO A 80 5.70 13.31 -3.30
C PRO A 80 5.52 13.65 -1.81
N THR A 81 5.34 12.65 -0.94
CA THR A 81 5.20 12.85 0.50
C THR A 81 6.49 13.37 1.13
N THR A 82 7.62 12.75 0.85
CA THR A 82 8.92 13.17 1.40
C THR A 82 9.34 14.54 0.88
N LEU A 83 9.15 14.83 -0.41
CA LEU A 83 9.41 16.16 -0.96
C LEU A 83 8.55 17.23 -0.30
N SER A 84 7.26 16.96 -0.08
CA SER A 84 6.35 17.88 0.63
C SER A 84 6.77 18.11 2.08
N LEU A 85 7.21 17.06 2.80
CA LEU A 85 7.74 17.19 4.15
C LEU A 85 9.04 17.98 4.20
N MET A 86 9.88 17.87 3.19
CA MET A 86 11.12 18.64 3.05
C MET A 86 10.91 20.05 2.46
N GLU A 87 9.67 20.41 2.09
CA GLU A 87 9.31 21.69 1.44
C GLU A 87 10.02 21.88 0.08
N VAL A 88 10.31 20.78 -0.59
CA VAL A 88 10.87 20.76 -1.94
C VAL A 88 9.73 20.65 -2.95
N LYS A 89 9.73 21.51 -3.95
CA LYS A 89 8.71 21.48 -5.01
C LYS A 89 8.87 20.23 -5.87
N THR A 90 7.76 19.54 -6.13
CA THR A 90 7.69 18.44 -7.09
C THR A 90 7.80 18.99 -8.52
N VAL A 91 8.18 18.13 -9.46
CA VAL A 91 8.21 18.50 -10.89
C VAL A 91 6.84 18.24 -11.57
N GLY A 92 5.84 17.72 -10.81
CA GLY A 92 4.47 17.52 -11.28
C GLY A 92 4.29 16.32 -12.23
N LYS A 93 5.20 15.36 -12.20
CA LYS A 93 5.15 14.10 -12.99
C LYS A 93 4.99 12.86 -12.11
N GLU A 94 4.90 13.05 -10.81
CA GLU A 94 4.74 12.00 -9.83
C GLU A 94 3.34 11.37 -9.96
N GLN A 95 3.28 10.05 -10.02
CA GLN A 95 2.00 9.31 -10.06
C GLN A 95 1.41 9.10 -8.66
N GLY A 96 2.27 9.15 -7.62
CA GLY A 96 1.87 9.04 -6.23
C GLY A 96 1.16 10.29 -5.71
N ARG A 97 0.55 10.14 -4.54
CA ARG A 97 -0.16 11.19 -3.82
C ARG A 97 0.72 11.74 -2.69
N ASP A 98 0.60 13.02 -2.41
CA ASP A 98 1.22 13.62 -1.22
C ASP A 98 0.41 13.26 0.04
N ALA A 99 0.94 12.36 0.86
CA ALA A 99 0.36 11.93 2.13
C ALA A 99 0.85 12.75 3.32
N SER A 100 1.61 13.82 3.12
CA SER A 100 2.20 14.60 4.21
C SER A 100 1.15 15.15 5.19
N ALA A 101 -0.07 15.40 4.72
CA ALA A 101 -1.17 15.83 5.57
C ALA A 101 -1.60 14.75 6.57
N LEU A 102 -1.57 13.46 6.21
CA LEU A 102 -1.82 12.34 7.12
C LEU A 102 -0.78 12.35 8.25
N PHE A 103 0.49 12.38 7.89
CA PHE A 103 1.59 12.40 8.86
C PHE A 103 1.56 13.61 9.80
N ARG A 104 0.97 14.73 9.36
CA ARG A 104 0.75 15.93 10.19
C ARG A 104 -0.53 15.87 11.02
N GLY A 105 -1.29 14.75 11.00
CA GLY A 105 -2.57 14.62 11.68
C GLY A 105 -3.71 15.45 11.05
N LYS A 106 -3.61 15.79 9.77
CA LYS A 106 -4.57 16.66 9.04
C LYS A 106 -5.24 15.97 7.85
N GLY A 107 -5.18 14.66 7.76
CA GLY A 107 -5.55 13.87 6.59
C GLY A 107 -7.04 13.60 6.37
N LYS A 108 -7.97 14.44 6.84
CA LYS A 108 -9.44 14.20 6.80
C LYS A 108 -10.05 13.89 5.43
N ASN A 109 -9.38 14.20 4.34
CA ASN A 109 -9.87 14.00 2.97
C ASN A 109 -9.06 12.97 2.18
N TRP A 110 -8.27 12.13 2.86
CA TRP A 110 -7.54 11.08 2.19
C TRP A 110 -8.49 10.04 1.62
N ASN A 111 -8.29 9.67 0.37
CA ASN A 111 -8.97 8.53 -0.21
C ASN A 111 -8.20 7.27 0.18
N ASP A 112 -8.70 6.57 1.19
CA ASP A 112 -8.08 5.37 1.73
C ASP A 112 -8.23 4.20 0.74
N VAL A 113 -7.34 4.18 -0.23
CA VAL A 113 -7.12 3.05 -1.13
C VAL A 113 -5.74 3.14 -1.76
N ALA A 114 -4.99 2.06 -1.73
CA ALA A 114 -3.76 1.87 -2.48
C ALA A 114 -3.93 0.73 -3.50
N PHE A 115 -3.12 0.74 -4.55
CA PHE A 115 -3.19 -0.26 -5.61
C PHE A 115 -1.86 -0.97 -5.74
N ILE A 116 -1.93 -2.29 -5.86
CA ILE A 116 -0.76 -3.17 -6.00
C ILE A 116 -1.03 -4.10 -7.17
N ARG A 117 0.02 -4.47 -7.89
CA ARG A 117 -0.06 -5.52 -8.90
C ARG A 117 1.17 -6.43 -8.87
N SER A 118 1.01 -7.62 -9.41
CA SER A 118 2.15 -8.52 -9.59
C SER A 118 3.15 -7.94 -10.60
N THR A 119 4.41 -8.34 -10.45
CA THR A 119 5.46 -8.05 -11.45
C THR A 119 5.61 -9.17 -12.48
N SER A 120 4.94 -10.31 -12.26
CA SER A 120 5.02 -11.50 -13.12
C SER A 120 3.94 -11.48 -14.18
N THR A 121 4.33 -11.45 -15.45
CA THR A 121 3.41 -11.54 -16.59
C THR A 121 2.75 -12.92 -16.71
N GLY A 122 3.35 -13.97 -16.14
CA GLY A 122 2.80 -15.34 -16.18
C GLY A 122 1.71 -15.61 -15.15
N LYS A 123 1.58 -14.76 -14.13
CA LYS A 123 0.58 -14.87 -13.06
C LYS A 123 0.09 -13.48 -12.67
N PRO A 124 -0.62 -12.79 -13.57
CA PRO A 124 -1.06 -11.42 -13.31
C PRO A 124 -2.16 -11.38 -12.26
N TRP A 125 -2.03 -10.44 -11.33
CA TRP A 125 -3.08 -10.07 -10.37
C TRP A 125 -3.04 -8.57 -10.11
N LEU A 126 -4.20 -8.01 -9.78
CA LEU A 126 -4.42 -6.63 -9.35
C LEU A 126 -5.07 -6.61 -7.98
N CYS A 127 -4.69 -5.66 -7.16
CA CYS A 127 -5.19 -5.51 -5.81
C CYS A 127 -5.55 -4.05 -5.52
N ALA A 128 -6.69 -3.83 -4.84
CA ALA A 128 -7.02 -2.60 -4.15
C ALA A 128 -7.06 -2.88 -2.66
N VAL A 129 -6.28 -2.13 -1.88
CA VAL A 129 -6.18 -2.30 -0.42
C VAL A 129 -6.50 -1.00 0.28
N THR A 130 -7.22 -1.10 1.40
CA THR A 130 -7.48 -0.05 2.38
C THR A 130 -6.92 -0.47 3.73
N ASP A 131 -7.10 0.30 4.78
CA ASP A 131 -6.75 -0.13 6.15
C ASP A 131 -7.52 -1.39 6.57
N ASP A 132 -8.80 -1.52 6.18
CA ASP A 132 -9.68 -2.62 6.63
C ASP A 132 -9.80 -3.78 5.63
N HIS A 133 -9.67 -3.55 4.33
CA HIS A 133 -10.05 -4.55 3.31
C HIS A 133 -9.06 -4.61 2.15
N LYS A 134 -8.95 -5.82 1.59
CA LYS A 134 -8.14 -6.08 0.40
C LYS A 134 -8.93 -6.85 -0.63
N LEU A 135 -9.12 -6.27 -1.83
CA LEU A 135 -9.76 -6.91 -2.98
C LEU A 135 -8.71 -7.30 -4.01
N VAL A 136 -8.72 -8.56 -4.44
CA VAL A 136 -7.77 -9.08 -5.43
C VAL A 136 -8.52 -9.69 -6.61
N PHE A 137 -8.13 -9.32 -7.82
CA PHE A 137 -8.49 -10.02 -9.05
C PHE A 137 -7.25 -10.64 -9.68
N SER A 138 -7.32 -11.92 -10.00
CA SER A 138 -6.23 -12.73 -10.54
C SER A 138 -6.65 -13.42 -11.83
N ALA A 139 -5.70 -13.67 -12.71
CA ALA A 139 -5.93 -14.53 -13.87
C ALA A 139 -5.86 -16.03 -13.54
N MET A 140 -5.46 -16.39 -12.33
CA MET A 140 -5.18 -17.76 -11.92
C MET A 140 -6.15 -18.31 -10.89
N ASP A 141 -6.85 -17.41 -10.17
CA ASP A 141 -7.69 -17.77 -9.04
C ASP A 141 -9.02 -16.99 -9.09
N GLU A 142 -10.03 -17.47 -8.37
CA GLU A 142 -11.26 -16.73 -8.09
C GLU A 142 -10.93 -15.39 -7.40
N PRO A 143 -11.81 -14.38 -7.53
CA PRO A 143 -11.61 -13.12 -6.81
C PRO A 143 -11.56 -13.31 -5.29
N TRP A 144 -10.73 -12.53 -4.61
CA TRP A 144 -10.65 -12.52 -3.14
C TRP A 144 -11.10 -11.18 -2.59
N LEU A 145 -11.83 -11.23 -1.48
CA LEU A 145 -11.95 -10.10 -0.56
C LEU A 145 -11.51 -10.58 0.82
N LEU A 146 -10.54 -9.90 1.39
CA LEU A 146 -10.02 -10.16 2.72
C LEU A 146 -10.44 -9.02 3.64
N ASP A 147 -10.92 -9.33 4.84
CA ASP A 147 -11.27 -8.38 5.90
C ASP A 147 -10.11 -8.35 6.88
N LEU A 148 -9.21 -7.39 6.72
CA LEU A 148 -7.96 -7.29 7.49
C LEU A 148 -8.19 -6.94 8.97
N SER A 149 -9.37 -6.40 9.31
CA SER A 149 -9.73 -6.07 10.67
C SER A 149 -10.28 -7.27 11.46
N GLU A 150 -11.06 -8.15 10.80
CA GLU A 150 -11.64 -9.34 11.42
C GLU A 150 -10.74 -10.57 11.25
N ASP A 151 -9.98 -10.63 10.16
CA ASP A 151 -9.08 -11.73 9.79
C ASP A 151 -7.70 -11.20 9.37
N PRO A 152 -6.87 -10.73 10.32
CA PRO A 152 -5.54 -10.19 10.03
C PRO A 152 -4.57 -11.23 9.47
N ASP A 153 -4.86 -12.52 9.64
CA ASP A 153 -4.09 -13.65 9.08
C ASP A 153 -4.49 -14.01 7.65
N GLU A 154 -5.49 -13.32 7.07
CA GLU A 154 -5.93 -13.45 5.66
C GLU A 154 -6.31 -14.88 5.26
N MET A 155 -7.00 -15.60 6.14
CA MET A 155 -7.37 -17.02 5.94
C MET A 155 -8.71 -17.19 5.24
N ASP A 156 -9.62 -16.21 5.37
CA ASP A 156 -11.02 -16.33 4.93
C ASP A 156 -11.32 -15.41 3.74
N ASN A 157 -11.70 -16.00 2.60
CA ASN A 157 -12.18 -15.22 1.46
C ASN A 157 -13.63 -14.80 1.64
N CYS A 158 -13.85 -13.51 1.86
CA CYS A 158 -15.15 -12.88 2.09
C CYS A 158 -15.88 -12.42 0.80
N TYR A 159 -15.34 -12.68 -0.40
CA TYR A 159 -15.82 -12.10 -1.65
C TYR A 159 -17.31 -12.41 -1.94
N GLU A 160 -17.76 -13.64 -1.72
CA GLU A 160 -19.14 -14.08 -1.98
C GLU A 160 -20.10 -13.81 -0.80
N ILE A 161 -19.60 -13.29 0.33
CA ILE A 161 -20.42 -13.04 1.51
C ILE A 161 -21.27 -11.79 1.30
N PRO A 162 -22.62 -11.86 1.37
CA PRO A 162 -23.52 -10.75 1.00
C PRO A 162 -23.27 -9.43 1.76
N LYS A 163 -22.84 -9.50 3.03
CA LYS A 163 -22.57 -8.30 3.84
C LYS A 163 -21.47 -7.42 3.24
N TYR A 164 -20.52 -8.01 2.48
CA TYR A 164 -19.41 -7.29 1.86
C TYR A 164 -19.67 -6.80 0.44
N SER A 165 -20.83 -7.06 -0.15
CA SER A 165 -21.14 -6.68 -1.55
C SER A 165 -20.89 -5.20 -1.87
N LYS A 166 -21.15 -4.29 -0.91
CA LYS A 166 -20.87 -2.86 -1.07
C LYS A 166 -19.37 -2.56 -1.08
N VAL A 167 -18.58 -3.27 -0.30
CA VAL A 167 -17.10 -3.15 -0.25
C VAL A 167 -16.52 -3.63 -1.56
N VAL A 168 -16.92 -4.84 -2.02
CA VAL A 168 -16.52 -5.38 -3.33
C VAL A 168 -16.81 -4.37 -4.43
N LEU A 169 -18.03 -3.84 -4.50
CA LEU A 169 -18.42 -2.87 -5.53
C LEU A 169 -17.58 -1.58 -5.45
N ARG A 170 -17.34 -1.05 -4.25
CA ARG A 170 -16.53 0.17 -4.03
C ARG A 170 -15.10 -0.03 -4.52
N LEU A 171 -14.45 -1.10 -4.07
CA LEU A 171 -13.04 -1.37 -4.40
C LEU A 171 -12.88 -1.75 -5.88
N THR A 172 -13.83 -2.48 -6.46
CA THR A 172 -13.81 -2.79 -7.90
C THR A 172 -13.90 -1.51 -8.75
N LYS A 173 -14.78 -0.57 -8.39
CA LYS A 173 -14.87 0.75 -9.08
C LYS A 173 -13.57 1.54 -8.97
N ALA A 174 -12.94 1.53 -7.80
CA ALA A 174 -11.66 2.19 -7.59
C ALA A 174 -10.57 1.57 -8.46
N LEU A 175 -10.48 0.23 -8.50
CA LEU A 175 -9.51 -0.51 -9.28
C LEU A 175 -9.72 -0.31 -10.80
N GLU A 176 -10.97 -0.39 -11.28
CA GLU A 176 -11.29 -0.08 -12.69
C GLU A 176 -10.87 1.34 -13.09
N SER A 177 -11.16 2.30 -12.21
CA SER A 177 -10.77 3.71 -12.42
C SER A 177 -9.24 3.87 -12.46
N TYR A 178 -8.53 3.19 -11.57
CA TYR A 178 -7.07 3.16 -11.54
C TYR A 178 -6.51 2.60 -12.84
N CYS A 179 -6.95 1.40 -13.26
CA CYS A 179 -6.48 0.77 -14.49
C CYS A 179 -6.69 1.66 -15.70
N ARG A 180 -7.85 2.31 -15.81
CA ARG A 180 -8.15 3.23 -16.91
C ARG A 180 -7.29 4.50 -16.86
N LYS A 181 -7.07 5.08 -15.67
CA LYS A 181 -6.31 6.33 -15.51
C LYS A 181 -4.84 6.15 -15.87
N TYR A 182 -4.26 5.01 -15.50
CA TYR A 182 -2.84 4.74 -15.68
C TYR A 182 -2.54 3.78 -16.84
N GLU A 183 -3.57 3.42 -17.62
CA GLU A 183 -3.46 2.49 -18.75
C GLU A 183 -2.77 1.17 -18.32
N ASP A 184 -3.13 0.67 -17.14
CA ASP A 184 -2.50 -0.52 -16.58
C ASP A 184 -2.83 -1.75 -17.43
N PRO A 185 -1.81 -2.45 -18.00
CA PRO A 185 -2.04 -3.55 -18.92
C PRO A 185 -2.73 -4.75 -18.26
N TYR A 186 -2.67 -4.89 -16.94
CA TYR A 186 -3.34 -5.99 -16.24
C TYR A 186 -4.85 -5.81 -16.16
N GLY A 187 -5.34 -4.58 -16.26
CA GLY A 187 -6.78 -4.31 -16.44
C GLY A 187 -7.34 -4.83 -17.77
N GLU A 188 -6.48 -5.12 -18.75
CA GLU A 188 -6.86 -5.67 -20.06
C GLU A 188 -6.66 -7.20 -20.17
N VAL A 189 -6.08 -7.85 -19.13
CA VAL A 189 -6.00 -9.32 -19.06
C VAL A 189 -7.42 -9.90 -19.05
N PRO A 190 -7.77 -10.81 -19.97
CA PRO A 190 -9.15 -11.23 -20.19
C PRO A 190 -9.88 -11.70 -18.93
N GLU A 191 -9.24 -12.52 -18.11
CA GLU A 191 -9.78 -13.08 -16.88
C GLU A 191 -10.05 -11.97 -15.84
N ILE A 192 -9.09 -11.09 -15.62
CA ILE A 192 -9.20 -9.96 -14.69
C ILE A 192 -10.28 -9.00 -15.17
N LYS A 193 -10.30 -8.68 -16.46
CA LYS A 193 -11.32 -7.79 -17.06
C LYS A 193 -12.72 -8.37 -16.94
N ALA A 194 -12.87 -9.69 -17.14
CA ALA A 194 -14.14 -10.36 -16.97
C ALA A 194 -14.61 -10.32 -15.50
N ALA A 195 -13.72 -10.62 -14.55
CA ALA A 195 -14.02 -10.56 -13.12
C ALA A 195 -14.43 -9.15 -12.66
N ILE A 196 -13.71 -8.11 -13.10
CA ILE A 196 -14.07 -6.70 -12.83
C ILE A 196 -15.46 -6.38 -13.39
N LYS A 197 -15.76 -6.78 -14.63
CA LYS A 197 -17.09 -6.54 -15.24
C LYS A 197 -18.19 -7.24 -14.45
N GLN A 198 -17.99 -8.50 -14.07
CA GLN A 198 -18.95 -9.28 -13.27
C GLN A 198 -19.21 -8.59 -11.92
N ALA A 199 -18.17 -8.20 -11.20
CA ALA A 199 -18.29 -7.51 -9.91
C ALA A 199 -19.01 -6.16 -10.01
N LEU A 200 -18.94 -5.50 -11.17
CA LEU A 200 -19.66 -4.26 -11.45
C LEU A 200 -21.10 -4.47 -11.94
N GLY A 201 -21.55 -5.71 -12.15
CA GLY A 201 -22.85 -6.03 -12.76
C GLY A 201 -22.95 -5.58 -14.23
N LYS A 202 -21.84 -5.41 -14.94
CA LYS A 202 -21.80 -5.04 -16.36
C LYS A 202 -21.84 -6.32 -17.21
N LYS A 203 -22.83 -6.40 -18.12
CA LYS A 203 -22.91 -7.50 -19.11
C LYS A 203 -21.92 -7.30 -20.26
#